data_28b9918aa33887df7066c73a591639a7
#
_entry.id   28b9918aa33887df7066c73a591639a7
#
_cell.length_a   1.000
_cell.length_b   1.000
_cell.length_c   1.000
_cell.angle_alpha   90.00
_cell.angle_beta   90.00
_cell.angle_gamma   90.00
#
_symmetry.space_group_name_H-M   'P 1'
#
loop_
_entity.id
_entity.type
_entity.pdbx_description
1 polymer ?
#
loop_
_entity_poly.entity_id
_entity_poly.type
_entity_poly.pdbx_seq_one_letter_code
_entity_poly.pdbx_strand_id
1 'polypeptide(L)'
;MKKLLIATALVSIAAMSAPAFAADAPTIPIIVKDTTSFYWQIVLAGARKAGKDLGVNVPELGAQSESDINGQISILENAVAGKPAAIVISPTQFAALGKPIDEAAKKVKIIGIDSSADSKAFTSFLTTDNVQGGRIGADGLAAAIQAKYGKAEGDVALITSIPGVGSLDARAKGFKEELAAKYPGLKLVADKVADGQATTALNIMTDLITANPNLRGVFASNLIMAQGAGQAIAENKKADTIKVIGFDSDDKTVKFLADGTLAGLVVQDPFRMGYDGIKTALAASKGEKIETFVDTGANLITTANMKEPRSVELLSPKVK
;
A
#
# COMPACT_ATOMS: atom_id res chain seq x y z
N MET A 1 -20.41 -35.02 -88.00
CA MET A 1 -19.88 -33.95 -87.24
C MET A 1 -20.43 -34.01 -85.83
N LYS A 2 -19.69 -34.55 -84.81
CA LYS A 2 -20.13 -34.70 -83.44
C LYS A 2 -19.52 -33.56 -82.65
N LYS A 3 -20.35 -32.68 -82.03
CA LYS A 3 -19.90 -31.62 -81.16
C LYS A 3 -19.76 -32.18 -79.71
N LEU A 4 -18.55 -32.12 -79.22
CA LEU A 4 -18.20 -32.51 -77.84
C LEU A 4 -18.42 -31.29 -76.88
N LEU A 5 -19.34 -31.38 -75.94
CA LEU A 5 -19.58 -30.39 -74.92
C LEU A 5 -18.71 -30.76 -73.73
N ILE A 6 -17.73 -29.89 -73.38
CA ILE A 6 -16.94 -29.99 -72.16
C ILE A 6 -17.66 -29.20 -71.06
N ALA A 7 -18.15 -29.89 -70.00
CA ALA A 7 -18.72 -29.28 -68.87
C ALA A 7 -17.59 -29.02 -67.82
N THR A 8 -17.32 -27.75 -67.55
CA THR A 8 -16.37 -27.34 -66.55
C THR A 8 -17.07 -27.30 -65.18
N ALA A 9 -16.76 -28.23 -64.29
CA ALA A 9 -17.24 -28.22 -62.92
C ALA A 9 -16.41 -27.24 -62.09
N LEU A 10 -17.03 -26.14 -61.61
CA LEU A 10 -16.46 -25.26 -60.57
C LEU A 10 -16.59 -25.95 -59.22
N VAL A 11 -15.49 -26.36 -58.66
CA VAL A 11 -15.40 -26.80 -57.24
C VAL A 11 -15.29 -25.57 -56.36
N SER A 12 -16.35 -25.17 -55.69
CA SER A 12 -16.37 -24.11 -54.64
C SER A 12 -15.76 -24.66 -53.37
N ILE A 13 -14.55 -24.26 -53.05
CA ILE A 13 -13.90 -24.53 -51.76
C ILE A 13 -14.55 -23.57 -50.74
N ALA A 14 -15.52 -24.08 -49.97
CA ALA A 14 -16.02 -23.40 -48.78
C ALA A 14 -14.91 -23.39 -47.71
N ALA A 15 -14.26 -22.25 -47.52
CA ALA A 15 -13.35 -22.04 -46.41
C ALA A 15 -14.16 -22.12 -45.09
N MET A 16 -14.09 -23.26 -44.42
CA MET A 16 -14.57 -23.39 -43.03
C MET A 16 -13.70 -22.50 -42.15
N SER A 17 -14.18 -21.32 -41.79
CA SER A 17 -13.62 -20.53 -40.69
C SER A 17 -13.85 -21.34 -39.39
N ALA A 18 -12.76 -21.95 -38.90
CA ALA A 18 -12.77 -22.52 -37.55
C ALA A 18 -13.14 -21.42 -36.55
N PRO A 19 -14.01 -21.70 -35.57
CA PRO A 19 -14.26 -20.73 -34.52
C PRO A 19 -12.94 -20.45 -33.80
N ALA A 20 -12.52 -19.20 -33.82
CA ALA A 20 -11.42 -18.76 -32.96
C ALA A 20 -11.89 -18.97 -31.51
N PHE A 21 -11.37 -20.00 -30.85
CA PHE A 21 -11.53 -20.10 -29.40
C PHE A 21 -10.96 -18.81 -28.83
N ALA A 22 -11.80 -18.00 -28.20
CA ALA A 22 -11.35 -16.88 -27.42
C ALA A 22 -10.39 -17.45 -26.37
N ALA A 23 -9.10 -17.07 -26.44
CA ALA A 23 -8.15 -17.50 -25.43
C ALA A 23 -8.68 -17.02 -24.06
N ASP A 24 -8.70 -17.91 -23.08
CA ASP A 24 -9.12 -17.56 -21.72
C ASP A 24 -8.31 -16.35 -21.25
N ALA A 25 -9.00 -15.41 -20.58
CA ALA A 25 -8.35 -14.21 -20.06
C ALA A 25 -7.20 -14.61 -19.12
N PRO A 26 -6.01 -13.99 -19.25
CA PRO A 26 -4.89 -14.32 -18.39
C PRO A 26 -5.28 -14.08 -16.91
N THR A 27 -4.89 -15.02 -16.04
CA THR A 27 -5.16 -14.92 -14.61
C THR A 27 -3.93 -14.39 -13.89
N ILE A 28 -4.11 -13.31 -13.13
CA ILE A 28 -3.06 -12.63 -12.36
C ILE A 28 -3.62 -12.36 -10.96
N PRO A 29 -3.42 -13.27 -9.98
CA PRO A 29 -3.84 -13.03 -8.62
C PRO A 29 -3.06 -11.89 -7.99
N ILE A 30 -3.76 -11.09 -7.15
CA ILE A 30 -3.16 -10.11 -6.26
C ILE A 30 -3.27 -10.61 -4.82
N ILE A 31 -2.14 -10.67 -4.12
CA ILE A 31 -2.04 -11.13 -2.73
C ILE A 31 -1.71 -9.94 -1.85
N VAL A 32 -2.70 -9.47 -1.10
CA VAL A 32 -2.57 -8.37 -0.12
C VAL A 32 -2.32 -8.92 1.28
N LYS A 33 -1.98 -8.06 2.24
CA LYS A 33 -1.67 -8.50 3.62
C LYS A 33 -2.93 -8.95 4.37
N ASP A 34 -4.05 -8.25 4.18
CA ASP A 34 -5.38 -8.68 4.61
C ASP A 34 -6.45 -8.16 3.63
N THR A 35 -7.63 -8.75 3.65
CA THR A 35 -8.72 -8.36 2.76
C THR A 35 -9.78 -7.49 3.43
N THR A 36 -9.60 -7.08 4.67
CA THR A 36 -10.62 -6.41 5.48
C THR A 36 -10.35 -4.93 5.72
N SER A 37 -9.09 -4.52 5.86
CA SER A 37 -8.74 -3.13 6.12
C SER A 37 -8.96 -2.23 4.91
N PHE A 38 -9.34 -0.98 5.17
CA PHE A 38 -9.70 -0.03 4.12
C PHE A 38 -8.55 0.24 3.14
N TYR A 39 -7.32 0.31 3.62
CA TYR A 39 -6.14 0.47 2.76
C TYR A 39 -6.07 -0.61 1.68
N TRP A 40 -6.22 -1.88 2.06
CA TRP A 40 -6.17 -2.99 1.11
C TRP A 40 -7.38 -3.01 0.19
N GLN A 41 -8.56 -2.56 0.65
CA GLN A 41 -9.73 -2.40 -0.23
C GLN A 41 -9.46 -1.39 -1.35
N ILE A 42 -8.67 -0.33 -1.09
CA ILE A 42 -8.26 0.64 -2.12
C ILE A 42 -7.30 -0.02 -3.13
N VAL A 43 -6.30 -0.77 -2.66
CA VAL A 43 -5.38 -1.53 -3.53
C VAL A 43 -6.16 -2.49 -4.42
N LEU A 44 -7.08 -3.26 -3.83
CA LEU A 44 -7.92 -4.22 -4.56
C LEU A 44 -8.85 -3.53 -5.56
N ALA A 45 -9.38 -2.34 -5.25
CA ALA A 45 -10.17 -1.55 -6.19
C ALA A 45 -9.36 -1.15 -7.43
N GLY A 46 -8.10 -0.74 -7.24
CA GLY A 46 -7.17 -0.48 -8.34
C GLY A 46 -6.92 -1.72 -9.19
N ALA A 47 -6.68 -2.86 -8.55
CA ALA A 47 -6.46 -4.14 -9.23
C ALA A 47 -7.71 -4.60 -10.01
N ARG A 48 -8.92 -4.49 -9.44
CA ARG A 48 -10.20 -4.77 -10.14
C ARG A 48 -10.37 -3.89 -11.37
N LYS A 49 -10.07 -2.59 -11.24
CA LYS A 49 -10.15 -1.65 -12.36
C LYS A 49 -9.18 -2.05 -13.48
N ALA A 50 -7.94 -2.39 -13.15
CA ALA A 50 -6.97 -2.86 -14.12
C ALA A 50 -7.42 -4.17 -14.80
N GLY A 51 -7.91 -5.13 -14.03
CA GLY A 51 -8.46 -6.39 -14.56
C GLY A 51 -9.56 -6.14 -15.60
N LYS A 52 -10.49 -5.24 -15.28
CA LYS A 52 -11.58 -4.84 -16.17
C LYS A 52 -11.10 -4.13 -17.43
N ASP A 53 -10.18 -3.17 -17.29
CA ASP A 53 -9.67 -2.38 -18.41
C ASP A 53 -8.78 -3.20 -19.36
N LEU A 54 -8.05 -4.19 -18.82
CA LEU A 54 -7.02 -4.94 -19.55
C LEU A 54 -7.50 -6.36 -19.95
N GLY A 55 -8.71 -6.76 -19.57
CA GLY A 55 -9.23 -8.10 -19.85
C GLY A 55 -8.48 -9.21 -19.09
N VAL A 56 -8.12 -8.97 -17.82
CA VAL A 56 -7.38 -9.88 -16.95
C VAL A 56 -8.30 -10.38 -15.84
N ASN A 57 -8.28 -11.69 -15.58
CA ASN A 57 -8.92 -12.25 -14.40
C ASN A 57 -8.01 -12.00 -13.17
N VAL A 58 -8.52 -11.29 -12.17
CA VAL A 58 -7.76 -10.86 -10.98
C VAL A 58 -8.37 -11.48 -9.72
N PRO A 59 -7.96 -12.70 -9.31
CA PRO A 59 -8.31 -13.24 -8.00
C PRO A 59 -7.71 -12.38 -6.89
N GLU A 60 -8.58 -11.95 -5.96
CA GLU A 60 -8.21 -11.14 -4.81
C GLU A 60 -7.96 -12.06 -3.62
N LEU A 61 -6.71 -12.11 -3.16
CA LEU A 61 -6.27 -13.01 -2.11
C LEU A 61 -5.61 -12.21 -0.97
N GLY A 62 -5.74 -12.69 0.24
CA GLY A 62 -5.09 -12.12 1.41
C GLY A 62 -5.37 -12.96 2.65
N ALA A 63 -4.51 -12.84 3.65
CA ALA A 63 -4.72 -13.46 4.94
C ALA A 63 -5.86 -12.79 5.71
N GLN A 64 -6.23 -13.35 6.86
CA GLN A 64 -7.29 -12.77 7.71
C GLN A 64 -6.81 -11.56 8.52
N SER A 65 -5.51 -11.43 8.71
CA SER A 65 -4.87 -10.27 9.33
C SER A 65 -3.45 -10.09 8.79
N GLU A 66 -2.92 -8.87 8.89
CA GLU A 66 -1.53 -8.57 8.48
C GLU A 66 -0.48 -9.34 9.31
N SER A 67 -0.85 -9.86 10.48
CA SER A 67 0.03 -10.68 11.33
C SER A 67 0.03 -12.17 10.99
N ASP A 68 -0.84 -12.63 10.08
CA ASP A 68 -0.92 -14.05 9.66
C ASP A 68 0.10 -14.36 8.55
N ILE A 69 1.36 -14.45 8.95
CA ILE A 69 2.49 -14.70 8.04
C ILE A 69 2.34 -16.06 7.34
N ASN A 70 2.03 -17.11 8.10
CA ASN A 70 1.91 -18.47 7.56
C ASN A 70 0.72 -18.60 6.60
N GLY A 71 -0.38 -17.91 6.89
CA GLY A 71 -1.53 -17.83 5.99
C GLY A 71 -1.13 -17.20 4.65
N GLN A 72 -0.36 -16.11 4.66
CA GLN A 72 0.07 -15.47 3.41
C GLN A 72 1.05 -16.36 2.61
N ILE A 73 1.97 -17.09 3.29
CA ILE A 73 2.87 -18.05 2.62
C ILE A 73 2.05 -19.14 1.92
N SER A 74 1.08 -19.73 2.61
CA SER A 74 0.22 -20.77 2.05
C SER A 74 -0.61 -20.26 0.86
N ILE A 75 -1.10 -19.00 0.93
CA ILE A 75 -1.81 -18.35 -0.17
C ILE A 75 -0.90 -18.20 -1.39
N LEU A 76 0.35 -17.76 -1.21
CA LEU A 76 1.32 -17.61 -2.29
C LEU A 76 1.61 -18.98 -2.96
N GLU A 77 1.86 -20.01 -2.16
CA GLU A 77 2.14 -21.36 -2.67
C GLU A 77 0.95 -21.92 -3.49
N ASN A 78 -0.27 -21.74 -2.98
CA ASN A 78 -1.48 -22.15 -3.68
C ASN A 78 -1.70 -21.35 -4.97
N ALA A 79 -1.43 -20.04 -4.96
CA ALA A 79 -1.52 -19.21 -6.15
C ALA A 79 -0.53 -19.67 -7.24
N VAL A 80 0.71 -20.03 -6.85
CA VAL A 80 1.73 -20.59 -7.78
C VAL A 80 1.28 -21.93 -8.35
N ALA A 81 0.65 -22.79 -7.54
CA ALA A 81 0.16 -24.10 -7.99
C ALA A 81 -0.94 -23.96 -9.08
N GLY A 82 -1.69 -22.87 -9.06
CA GLY A 82 -2.69 -22.51 -10.09
C GLY A 82 -2.08 -22.11 -11.45
N LYS A 83 -0.77 -22.02 -11.57
CA LYS A 83 -0.05 -21.63 -12.80
C LYS A 83 -0.56 -20.32 -13.44
N PRO A 84 -0.64 -19.22 -12.70
CA PRO A 84 -1.11 -17.95 -13.22
C PRO A 84 -0.09 -17.36 -14.20
N ALA A 85 -0.50 -16.36 -14.97
CA ALA A 85 0.38 -15.64 -15.91
C ALA A 85 1.47 -14.84 -15.18
N ALA A 86 1.14 -14.25 -14.02
CA ALA A 86 2.04 -13.59 -13.08
C ALA A 86 1.34 -13.50 -11.71
N ILE A 87 2.04 -13.08 -10.66
CA ILE A 87 1.49 -12.82 -9.33
C ILE A 87 1.88 -11.41 -8.90
N VAL A 88 0.93 -10.67 -8.33
CA VAL A 88 1.18 -9.41 -7.61
C VAL A 88 1.09 -9.70 -6.11
N ILE A 89 2.07 -9.25 -5.30
CA ILE A 89 2.08 -9.54 -3.86
C ILE A 89 2.61 -8.35 -3.05
N SER A 90 1.92 -8.06 -1.92
CA SER A 90 2.46 -7.24 -0.83
C SER A 90 2.86 -8.12 0.33
N PRO A 91 4.16 -8.33 0.59
CA PRO A 91 4.61 -9.17 1.70
C PRO A 91 4.22 -8.62 3.07
N THR A 92 3.69 -9.47 3.96
CA THR A 92 3.38 -9.09 5.35
C THR A 92 4.64 -8.90 6.18
N GLN A 93 5.70 -9.68 5.91
CA GLN A 93 6.89 -9.72 6.74
C GLN A 93 8.15 -9.84 5.90
N PHE A 94 9.14 -8.95 6.15
CA PHE A 94 10.33 -8.83 5.31
C PHE A 94 11.13 -10.15 5.24
N ALA A 95 11.55 -10.68 6.38
CA ALA A 95 12.42 -11.86 6.41
C ALA A 95 11.67 -13.16 6.04
N ALA A 96 10.46 -13.34 6.58
CA ALA A 96 9.73 -14.59 6.44
C ALA A 96 9.24 -14.84 5.00
N LEU A 97 8.90 -13.79 4.25
CA LEU A 97 8.42 -13.90 2.87
C LEU A 97 9.57 -13.99 1.83
N GLY A 98 10.82 -13.74 2.22
CA GLY A 98 11.96 -13.76 1.29
C GLY A 98 12.07 -15.07 0.53
N LYS A 99 12.33 -16.18 1.24
CA LYS A 99 12.48 -17.52 0.64
C LYS A 99 11.23 -18.01 -0.10
N PRO A 100 10.00 -17.89 0.42
CA PRO A 100 8.79 -18.22 -0.33
C PRO A 100 8.68 -17.48 -1.67
N ILE A 101 9.02 -16.19 -1.72
CA ILE A 101 9.03 -15.41 -2.95
C ILE A 101 10.11 -15.89 -3.92
N ASP A 102 11.33 -16.22 -3.44
CA ASP A 102 12.40 -16.76 -4.29
C ASP A 102 11.98 -18.10 -4.93
N GLU A 103 11.30 -18.98 -4.18
CA GLU A 103 10.80 -20.25 -4.73
C GLU A 103 9.64 -20.05 -5.73
N ALA A 104 8.74 -19.11 -5.46
CA ALA A 104 7.66 -18.75 -6.36
C ALA A 104 8.20 -18.18 -7.69
N ALA A 105 9.20 -17.31 -7.61
CA ALA A 105 9.80 -16.65 -8.77
C ALA A 105 10.51 -17.58 -9.75
N LYS A 106 10.89 -18.79 -9.32
CA LYS A 106 11.41 -19.84 -10.22
C LYS A 106 10.34 -20.38 -11.17
N LYS A 107 9.06 -20.16 -10.86
CA LYS A 107 7.91 -20.75 -11.58
C LYS A 107 7.06 -19.71 -12.29
N VAL A 108 7.00 -18.49 -11.77
CA VAL A 108 6.10 -17.42 -12.25
C VAL A 108 6.73 -16.05 -12.01
N LYS A 109 6.38 -15.04 -12.84
CA LYS A 109 6.81 -13.66 -12.60
C LYS A 109 6.14 -13.09 -11.36
N ILE A 110 6.93 -12.50 -10.46
CA ILE A 110 6.43 -11.88 -9.22
C ILE A 110 6.61 -10.37 -9.29
N ILE A 111 5.51 -9.65 -9.13
CA ILE A 111 5.50 -8.20 -8.99
C ILE A 111 5.23 -7.89 -7.52
N GLY A 112 6.17 -7.20 -6.89
CA GLY A 112 6.01 -6.71 -5.52
C GLY A 112 5.27 -5.38 -5.50
N ILE A 113 4.44 -5.17 -4.50
CA ILE A 113 3.80 -3.88 -4.22
C ILE A 113 3.91 -3.54 -2.73
N ASP A 114 3.80 -2.26 -2.37
CA ASP A 114 3.72 -1.72 -1.00
C ASP A 114 4.93 -2.05 -0.12
N SER A 115 5.07 -3.28 0.35
CA SER A 115 6.14 -3.71 1.26
C SER A 115 7.13 -4.65 0.59
N SER A 116 8.41 -4.49 0.92
CA SER A 116 9.48 -5.38 0.44
C SER A 116 9.58 -6.67 1.26
N ALA A 117 10.29 -7.64 0.71
CA ALA A 117 10.75 -8.85 1.38
C ALA A 117 12.26 -9.02 1.17
N ASP A 118 12.90 -9.89 1.94
CA ASP A 118 14.31 -10.26 1.77
C ASP A 118 14.48 -11.18 0.56
N SER A 119 14.19 -10.60 -0.60
CA SER A 119 14.25 -11.26 -1.91
C SER A 119 14.70 -10.29 -2.98
N LYS A 120 15.51 -10.79 -3.91
CA LYS A 120 15.89 -10.07 -5.14
C LYS A 120 15.14 -10.59 -6.37
N ALA A 121 14.17 -11.48 -6.16
CA ALA A 121 13.49 -12.19 -7.24
C ALA A 121 12.25 -11.46 -7.78
N PHE A 122 11.92 -10.29 -7.25
CA PHE A 122 10.88 -9.46 -7.84
C PHE A 122 11.26 -9.05 -9.26
N THR A 123 10.36 -9.27 -10.21
CA THR A 123 10.53 -8.80 -11.60
C THR A 123 10.39 -7.29 -11.69
N SER A 124 9.49 -6.73 -10.86
CA SER A 124 9.30 -5.30 -10.63
C SER A 124 8.78 -5.07 -9.21
N PHE A 125 9.02 -3.89 -8.66
CA PHE A 125 8.53 -3.51 -7.33
C PHE A 125 7.95 -2.09 -7.37
N LEU A 126 6.64 -1.96 -7.06
CA LEU A 126 5.91 -0.70 -7.07
C LEU A 126 5.56 -0.33 -5.63
N THR A 127 6.11 0.74 -5.11
CA THR A 127 5.92 1.13 -3.71
C THR A 127 6.08 2.63 -3.54
N THR A 128 5.65 3.14 -2.41
CA THR A 128 6.08 4.45 -1.92
C THR A 128 7.54 4.37 -1.48
N ASP A 129 8.35 5.39 -1.74
CA ASP A 129 9.60 5.58 -0.99
C ASP A 129 9.24 5.79 0.50
N ASN A 130 9.22 4.67 1.24
CA ASN A 130 8.80 4.67 2.64
C ASN A 130 9.79 5.37 3.57
N VAL A 131 11.08 5.45 3.21
CA VAL A 131 12.05 6.28 3.95
C VAL A 131 11.68 7.75 3.78
N GLN A 132 11.41 8.17 2.54
CA GLN A 132 10.94 9.54 2.27
C GLN A 132 9.58 9.80 2.93
N GLY A 133 8.66 8.82 2.94
CA GLY A 133 7.38 8.91 3.65
C GLY A 133 7.55 9.20 5.15
N GLY A 134 8.52 8.53 5.79
CA GLY A 134 8.89 8.82 7.17
C GLY A 134 9.47 10.23 7.38
N ARG A 135 10.32 10.69 6.46
CA ARG A 135 10.86 12.06 6.48
C ARG A 135 9.76 13.11 6.32
N ILE A 136 8.83 12.90 5.41
CA ILE A 136 7.64 13.76 5.24
C ILE A 136 6.83 13.81 6.56
N GLY A 137 6.71 12.68 7.26
CA GLY A 137 6.07 12.62 8.58
C GLY A 137 6.79 13.48 9.63
N ALA A 138 8.12 13.45 9.66
CA ALA A 138 8.93 14.27 10.57
C ALA A 138 8.85 15.76 10.24
N ASP A 139 8.96 16.12 8.96
CA ASP A 139 8.82 17.51 8.49
C ASP A 139 7.43 18.07 8.84
N GLY A 140 6.38 17.29 8.61
CA GLY A 140 5.00 17.66 8.95
C GLY A 140 4.79 17.84 10.45
N LEU A 141 5.35 16.95 11.26
CA LEU A 141 5.28 17.02 12.72
C LEU A 141 6.01 18.25 13.26
N ALA A 142 7.21 18.50 12.78
CA ALA A 142 8.01 19.68 13.15
C ALA A 142 7.28 20.98 12.78
N ALA A 143 6.70 21.07 11.59
CA ALA A 143 5.93 22.22 11.14
C ALA A 143 4.69 22.46 12.02
N ALA A 144 3.96 21.39 12.39
CA ALA A 144 2.78 21.49 13.25
C ALA A 144 3.13 21.94 14.67
N ILE A 145 4.24 21.44 15.23
CA ILE A 145 4.75 21.85 16.55
C ILE A 145 5.23 23.31 16.49
N GLN A 146 5.96 23.68 15.46
CA GLN A 146 6.42 25.06 15.27
C GLN A 146 5.26 26.05 15.15
N ALA A 147 4.22 25.70 14.41
CA ALA A 147 3.03 26.53 14.26
C ALA A 147 2.31 26.76 15.61
N LYS A 148 2.30 25.76 16.50
CA LYS A 148 1.67 25.88 17.82
C LYS A 148 2.55 26.56 18.86
N TYR A 149 3.84 26.26 18.87
CA TYR A 149 4.75 26.63 19.97
C TYR A 149 5.80 27.70 19.58
N GLY A 150 5.80 28.14 18.32
CA GLY A 150 6.78 29.08 17.78
C GLY A 150 8.13 28.47 17.42
N LYS A 151 8.40 27.24 17.87
CA LYS A 151 9.63 26.48 17.63
C LYS A 151 9.34 25.00 17.45
N ALA A 152 10.13 24.31 16.61
CA ALA A 152 10.13 22.86 16.47
C ALA A 152 10.99 22.25 17.59
N GLU A 153 10.50 22.25 18.82
CA GLU A 153 11.17 21.76 20.02
C GLU A 153 10.21 20.99 20.92
N GLY A 154 10.71 20.04 21.71
CA GLY A 154 9.98 19.29 22.72
C GLY A 154 10.01 17.78 22.50
N ASP A 155 9.26 17.07 23.33
CA ASP A 155 9.20 15.62 23.31
C ASP A 155 8.28 15.13 22.20
N VAL A 156 8.72 14.12 21.44
CA VAL A 156 7.94 13.46 20.39
C VAL A 156 8.02 11.95 20.55
N ALA A 157 7.03 11.24 19.98
CA ALA A 157 6.98 9.79 19.99
C ALA A 157 6.69 9.23 18.59
N LEU A 158 7.05 7.97 18.41
CA LEU A 158 6.72 7.16 17.23
C LEU A 158 5.86 5.98 17.68
N ILE A 159 4.80 5.71 16.92
CA ILE A 159 3.97 4.50 17.08
C ILE A 159 3.98 3.76 15.74
N THR A 160 4.58 2.57 15.72
CA THR A 160 4.55 1.63 14.58
C THR A 160 3.61 0.47 14.86
N SER A 161 3.19 -0.23 13.80
CA SER A 161 2.17 -1.28 13.93
C SER A 161 2.81 -2.64 14.25
N ILE A 162 3.28 -3.37 13.25
CA ILE A 162 3.78 -4.74 13.40
C ILE A 162 5.28 -4.76 13.12
N PRO A 163 6.10 -5.43 13.96
CA PRO A 163 7.54 -5.49 13.76
C PRO A 163 7.91 -6.30 12.51
N GLY A 164 8.98 -5.87 11.80
CA GLY A 164 9.51 -6.59 10.64
C GLY A 164 8.71 -6.45 9.36
N VAL A 165 7.78 -5.50 9.30
CA VAL A 165 7.09 -5.09 8.07
C VAL A 165 7.95 -4.08 7.34
N GLY A 166 8.45 -4.43 6.14
CA GLY A 166 9.46 -3.63 5.43
C GLY A 166 9.09 -2.15 5.22
N SER A 167 7.81 -1.85 4.89
CA SER A 167 7.35 -0.46 4.73
C SER A 167 7.34 0.31 6.05
N LEU A 168 6.95 -0.32 7.16
CA LEU A 168 6.89 0.32 8.47
C LEU A 168 8.28 0.58 9.04
N ASP A 169 9.19 -0.39 8.90
CA ASP A 169 10.59 -0.24 9.32
C ASP A 169 11.28 0.90 8.54
N ALA A 170 11.00 1.02 7.23
CA ALA A 170 11.51 2.09 6.40
C ALA A 170 10.94 3.48 6.80
N ARG A 171 9.64 3.59 7.11
CA ARG A 171 9.02 4.83 7.63
C ARG A 171 9.62 5.23 8.96
N ALA A 172 9.76 4.28 9.89
CA ALA A 172 10.39 4.52 11.21
C ALA A 172 11.85 4.99 11.06
N LYS A 173 12.60 4.38 10.14
CA LYS A 173 13.97 4.81 9.81
C LYS A 173 13.98 6.24 9.30
N GLY A 174 13.20 6.56 8.27
CA GLY A 174 13.15 7.90 7.68
C GLY A 174 12.74 8.98 8.69
N PHE A 175 11.74 8.70 9.51
CA PHE A 175 11.30 9.61 10.57
C PHE A 175 12.43 9.91 11.57
N LYS A 176 13.12 8.89 12.07
CA LYS A 176 14.21 9.04 13.05
C LYS A 176 15.42 9.76 12.46
N GLU A 177 15.81 9.42 11.23
CA GLU A 177 16.92 10.08 10.53
C GLU A 177 16.64 11.57 10.31
N GLU A 178 15.42 11.92 9.90
CA GLU A 178 15.03 13.30 9.63
C GLU A 178 14.96 14.13 10.90
N LEU A 179 14.42 13.59 12.00
CA LEU A 179 14.45 14.25 13.31
C LEU A 179 15.88 14.57 13.73
N ALA A 180 16.78 13.59 13.65
CA ALA A 180 18.18 13.77 14.05
C ALA A 180 18.92 14.78 13.18
N ALA A 181 18.66 14.79 11.88
CA ALA A 181 19.36 15.64 10.92
C ALA A 181 18.87 17.08 10.91
N LYS A 182 17.55 17.32 10.98
CA LYS A 182 16.98 18.66 10.79
C LYS A 182 16.36 19.26 12.04
N TYR A 183 15.92 18.45 12.99
CA TYR A 183 15.13 18.91 14.16
C TYR A 183 15.72 18.47 15.49
N PRO A 184 16.97 18.84 15.81
CA PRO A 184 17.65 18.42 17.05
C PRO A 184 16.95 18.91 18.33
N GLY A 185 16.03 19.88 18.23
CA GLY A 185 15.17 20.34 19.31
C GLY A 185 14.00 19.40 19.61
N LEU A 186 13.66 18.48 18.69
CA LEU A 186 12.64 17.46 18.90
C LEU A 186 13.30 16.17 19.43
N LYS A 187 12.92 15.77 20.65
CA LYS A 187 13.50 14.62 21.33
C LYS A 187 12.57 13.42 21.21
N LEU A 188 13.01 12.36 20.54
CA LEU A 188 12.27 11.11 20.49
C LEU A 188 12.35 10.41 21.86
N VAL A 189 11.30 10.55 22.69
CA VAL A 189 11.22 9.99 24.03
C VAL A 189 10.59 8.60 24.08
N ALA A 190 9.90 8.19 23.03
CA ALA A 190 9.29 6.86 22.91
C ALA A 190 9.23 6.40 21.44
N ASP A 191 9.59 5.12 21.26
CA ASP A 191 9.44 4.37 20.01
C ASP A 191 8.67 3.10 20.36
N LYS A 192 7.38 3.05 20.00
CA LYS A 192 6.45 2.01 20.41
C LYS A 192 6.00 1.20 19.22
N VAL A 193 5.94 -0.11 19.41
CA VAL A 193 5.44 -1.05 18.42
C VAL A 193 4.16 -1.69 18.96
N ALA A 194 3.10 -1.65 18.16
CA ALA A 194 1.81 -2.27 18.45
C ALA A 194 1.74 -3.70 17.87
N ASP A 195 0.51 -4.21 17.71
CA ASP A 195 0.20 -5.56 17.24
C ASP A 195 -0.72 -5.59 16.00
N GLY A 196 -0.86 -4.45 15.32
CA GLY A 196 -1.76 -4.31 14.18
C GLY A 196 -3.19 -3.91 14.56
N GLN A 197 -3.49 -3.63 15.84
CA GLN A 197 -4.82 -3.28 16.30
C GLN A 197 -4.94 -1.81 16.68
N ALA A 198 -6.02 -1.16 16.27
CA ALA A 198 -6.28 0.25 16.61
C ALA A 198 -6.49 0.46 18.12
N THR A 199 -7.03 -0.53 18.81
CA THR A 199 -7.20 -0.50 20.29
C THR A 199 -5.86 -0.51 21.01
N THR A 200 -4.87 -1.26 20.54
CA THR A 200 -3.52 -1.25 21.08
C THR A 200 -2.85 0.11 20.84
N ALA A 201 -3.01 0.69 19.66
CA ALA A 201 -2.51 2.04 19.37
C ALA A 201 -3.16 3.12 20.23
N LEU A 202 -4.47 3.01 20.51
CA LEU A 202 -5.20 3.89 21.44
C LEU A 202 -4.61 3.80 22.85
N ASN A 203 -4.40 2.60 23.36
CA ASN A 203 -3.83 2.37 24.70
C ASN A 203 -2.40 2.92 24.78
N ILE A 204 -1.54 2.60 23.80
CA ILE A 204 -0.17 3.15 23.73
C ILE A 204 -0.19 4.68 23.74
N MET A 205 -1.07 5.31 22.96
CA MET A 205 -1.17 6.78 22.92
C MET A 205 -1.66 7.36 24.24
N THR A 206 -2.62 6.73 24.90
CA THR A 206 -3.11 7.13 26.22
C THR A 206 -2.00 7.05 27.28
N ASP A 207 -1.22 5.97 27.25
CA ASP A 207 -0.05 5.81 28.13
C ASP A 207 1.02 6.88 27.86
N LEU A 208 1.28 7.19 26.58
CA LEU A 208 2.23 8.25 26.19
C LEU A 208 1.78 9.62 26.71
N ILE A 209 0.49 9.95 26.62
CA ILE A 209 -0.09 11.20 27.15
C ILE A 209 0.14 11.29 28.66
N THR A 210 -0.05 10.18 29.38
CA THR A 210 0.05 10.14 30.83
C THR A 210 1.51 10.18 31.32
N ALA A 211 2.37 9.39 30.66
CA ALA A 211 3.76 9.24 31.08
C ALA A 211 4.66 10.43 30.66
N ASN A 212 4.25 11.22 29.66
CA ASN A 212 5.09 12.29 29.09
C ASN A 212 4.32 13.63 29.11
N PRO A 213 4.32 14.37 30.24
CA PRO A 213 3.60 15.64 30.35
C PRO A 213 4.03 16.71 29.35
N ASN A 214 5.27 16.61 28.84
CA ASN A 214 5.84 17.51 27.86
C ASN A 214 5.71 17.02 26.41
N LEU A 215 4.97 15.94 26.15
CA LEU A 215 4.75 15.41 24.80
C LEU A 215 4.09 16.46 23.92
N ARG A 216 4.74 16.81 22.81
CA ARG A 216 4.25 17.78 21.82
C ARG A 216 3.85 17.17 20.51
N GLY A 217 4.35 15.97 20.21
CA GLY A 217 4.02 15.36 18.93
C GLY A 217 4.15 13.85 18.89
N VAL A 218 3.42 13.24 17.94
CA VAL A 218 3.46 11.79 17.67
C VAL A 218 3.39 11.56 16.16
N PHE A 219 4.21 10.66 15.66
CA PHE A 219 4.06 10.09 14.33
C PHE A 219 3.47 8.68 14.43
N ALA A 220 2.32 8.46 13.77
CA ALA A 220 1.62 7.18 13.70
C ALA A 220 1.80 6.60 12.29
N SER A 221 2.60 5.53 12.15
CA SER A 221 3.25 5.15 10.89
C SER A 221 2.37 4.43 9.86
N ASN A 222 1.10 4.13 10.18
CA ASN A 222 0.09 3.60 9.24
C ASN A 222 -1.34 3.96 9.67
N LEU A 223 -2.32 3.61 8.83
CA LEU A 223 -3.74 3.92 9.04
C LEU A 223 -4.25 3.46 10.40
N ILE A 224 -3.98 2.23 10.79
CA ILE A 224 -4.49 1.64 12.04
C ILE A 224 -3.91 2.38 13.25
N MET A 225 -2.64 2.75 13.21
CA MET A 225 -2.00 3.54 14.27
C MET A 225 -2.54 4.97 14.30
N ALA A 226 -2.80 5.59 13.15
CA ALA A 226 -3.43 6.91 13.07
C ALA A 226 -4.86 6.93 13.63
N GLN A 227 -5.64 5.88 13.38
CA GLN A 227 -6.99 5.72 13.94
C GLN A 227 -6.96 5.64 15.47
N GLY A 228 -6.07 4.82 16.04
CA GLY A 228 -5.95 4.65 17.50
C GLY A 228 -5.39 5.89 18.19
N ALA A 229 -4.31 6.46 17.68
CA ALA A 229 -3.70 7.68 18.19
C ALA A 229 -4.67 8.87 18.12
N GLY A 230 -5.36 9.06 16.99
CA GLY A 230 -6.38 10.10 16.83
C GLY A 230 -7.54 9.94 17.81
N GLN A 231 -8.01 8.72 18.04
CA GLN A 231 -9.06 8.43 19.02
C GLN A 231 -8.60 8.81 20.44
N ALA A 232 -7.39 8.43 20.84
CA ALA A 232 -6.86 8.78 22.16
C ALA A 232 -6.72 10.31 22.34
N ILE A 233 -6.27 11.03 21.31
CA ILE A 233 -6.19 12.49 21.31
C ILE A 233 -7.57 13.12 21.52
N ALA A 234 -8.58 12.63 20.81
CA ALA A 234 -9.95 13.14 20.93
C ALA A 234 -10.53 12.90 22.33
N GLU A 235 -10.41 11.68 22.86
CA GLU A 235 -10.92 11.28 24.18
C GLU A 235 -10.26 12.06 25.32
N ASN A 236 -8.94 12.27 25.24
CA ASN A 236 -8.17 13.01 26.22
C ASN A 236 -8.18 14.54 25.99
N LYS A 237 -8.87 15.03 24.94
CA LYS A 237 -8.96 16.46 24.57
C LYS A 237 -7.57 17.13 24.42
N LYS A 238 -6.63 16.43 23.77
CA LYS A 238 -5.23 16.88 23.64
C LYS A 238 -4.88 17.46 22.26
N ALA A 239 -5.82 17.58 21.34
CA ALA A 239 -5.59 18.06 19.97
C ALA A 239 -4.89 19.44 19.90
N ASP A 240 -5.15 20.32 20.86
CA ASP A 240 -4.50 21.61 20.93
C ASP A 240 -3.01 21.51 21.33
N THR A 241 -2.66 20.59 22.23
CA THR A 241 -1.32 20.50 22.84
C THR A 241 -0.43 19.42 22.23
N ILE A 242 -0.97 18.34 21.69
CA ILE A 242 -0.19 17.25 21.09
C ILE A 242 -0.55 17.16 19.60
N LYS A 243 0.44 17.38 18.75
CA LYS A 243 0.26 17.29 17.29
C LYS A 243 0.50 15.85 16.83
N VAL A 244 -0.42 15.30 16.06
CA VAL A 244 -0.27 13.95 15.51
C VAL A 244 -0.24 14.01 14.00
N ILE A 245 0.80 13.43 13.41
CA ILE A 245 0.85 13.12 11.99
C ILE A 245 0.56 11.63 11.83
N GLY A 246 -0.49 11.31 11.09
CA GLY A 246 -0.83 9.95 10.72
C GLY A 246 -0.27 9.57 9.36
N PHE A 247 -0.50 8.32 8.97
CA PHE A 247 -0.15 7.81 7.66
C PHE A 247 -1.37 7.10 7.08
N ASP A 248 -1.66 7.31 5.78
CA ASP A 248 -2.85 6.87 5.07
C ASP A 248 -4.16 7.52 5.54
N SER A 249 -5.27 7.19 4.90
CA SER A 249 -6.56 7.81 5.16
C SER A 249 -7.73 6.83 5.07
N ASP A 250 -8.76 7.13 5.86
CA ASP A 250 -10.12 6.62 5.78
C ASP A 250 -11.09 7.71 6.27
N ASP A 251 -12.38 7.42 6.26
CA ASP A 251 -13.40 8.39 6.69
C ASP A 251 -13.16 8.91 8.13
N LYS A 252 -12.64 8.05 9.03
CA LYS A 252 -12.38 8.41 10.42
C LYS A 252 -11.17 9.35 10.54
N THR A 253 -10.06 9.02 9.91
CA THR A 253 -8.84 9.84 9.94
C THR A 253 -9.00 11.13 9.15
N VAL A 254 -9.76 11.12 8.05
CA VAL A 254 -10.15 12.34 7.32
C VAL A 254 -10.99 13.26 8.20
N LYS A 255 -11.93 12.71 8.98
CA LYS A 255 -12.70 13.50 9.96
C LYS A 255 -11.77 14.07 11.03
N PHE A 256 -10.85 13.28 11.57
CA PHE A 256 -9.86 13.77 12.54
C PHE A 256 -8.95 14.85 11.97
N LEU A 257 -8.61 14.78 10.69
CA LEU A 257 -7.88 15.85 10.00
C LEU A 257 -8.75 17.11 9.90
N ALA A 258 -9.99 16.98 9.45
CA ALA A 258 -10.89 18.11 9.23
C ALA A 258 -11.24 18.88 10.52
N ASP A 259 -11.36 18.19 11.66
CA ASP A 259 -11.66 18.80 12.97
C ASP A 259 -10.40 19.17 13.79
N GLY A 260 -9.19 18.92 13.23
CA GLY A 260 -7.92 19.29 13.84
C GLY A 260 -7.42 18.32 14.93
N THR A 261 -8.07 17.16 15.12
CA THR A 261 -7.59 16.10 16.00
C THR A 261 -6.24 15.55 15.53
N LEU A 262 -6.08 15.35 14.20
CA LEU A 262 -4.81 15.11 13.54
C LEU A 262 -4.31 16.40 12.88
N ALA A 263 -3.02 16.68 12.97
CA ALA A 263 -2.39 17.85 12.34
C ALA A 263 -2.11 17.60 10.85
N GLY A 264 -1.97 16.35 10.43
CA GLY A 264 -1.75 15.97 9.05
C GLY A 264 -1.79 14.45 8.85
N LEU A 265 -1.88 14.06 7.60
CA LEU A 265 -1.79 12.69 7.12
C LEU A 265 -0.76 12.63 5.98
N VAL A 266 0.18 11.70 6.05
CA VAL A 266 1.03 11.33 4.92
C VAL A 266 0.27 10.26 4.13
N VAL A 267 -0.18 10.57 2.93
CA VAL A 267 -1.07 9.71 2.16
C VAL A 267 -0.38 9.20 0.90
N GLN A 268 -0.38 7.89 0.72
CA GLN A 268 0.12 7.18 -0.45
C GLN A 268 -0.94 7.12 -1.56
N ASP A 269 -0.61 6.40 -2.65
CA ASP A 269 -1.56 6.08 -3.71
C ASP A 269 -1.76 4.54 -3.83
N PRO A 270 -2.48 3.92 -2.90
CA PRO A 270 -2.72 2.48 -2.92
C PRO A 270 -3.55 2.01 -4.12
N PHE A 271 -4.46 2.86 -4.65
CA PHE A 271 -5.19 2.55 -5.87
C PHE A 271 -4.24 2.37 -7.06
N ARG A 272 -3.30 3.28 -7.22
CA ARG A 272 -2.27 3.20 -8.26
C ARG A 272 -1.40 1.96 -8.09
N MET A 273 -1.01 1.60 -6.86
CA MET A 273 -0.23 0.38 -6.60
C MET A 273 -0.96 -0.87 -7.10
N GLY A 274 -2.25 -0.98 -6.84
CA GLY A 274 -3.07 -2.10 -7.33
C GLY A 274 -3.23 -2.09 -8.85
N TYR A 275 -3.58 -0.94 -9.42
CA TYR A 275 -3.78 -0.80 -10.87
C TYR A 275 -2.50 -1.06 -11.65
N ASP A 276 -1.43 -0.33 -11.34
CA ASP A 276 -0.14 -0.44 -12.02
C ASP A 276 0.53 -1.79 -11.73
N GLY A 277 0.29 -2.40 -10.56
CA GLY A 277 0.75 -3.74 -10.23
C GLY A 277 0.22 -4.80 -11.20
N ILE A 278 -1.09 -4.82 -11.46
CA ILE A 278 -1.71 -5.75 -12.42
C ILE A 278 -1.25 -5.43 -13.85
N LYS A 279 -1.18 -4.15 -14.24
CA LYS A 279 -0.70 -3.73 -15.55
C LYS A 279 0.74 -4.19 -15.80
N THR A 280 1.62 -3.99 -14.82
CA THR A 280 3.03 -4.41 -14.88
C THR A 280 3.16 -5.94 -14.93
N ALA A 281 2.34 -6.66 -14.15
CA ALA A 281 2.30 -8.11 -14.14
C ALA A 281 1.89 -8.69 -15.51
N LEU A 282 0.89 -8.08 -16.15
CA LEU A 282 0.46 -8.47 -17.51
C LEU A 282 1.58 -8.23 -18.54
N ALA A 283 2.23 -7.07 -18.50
CA ALA A 283 3.35 -6.76 -19.39
C ALA A 283 4.53 -7.74 -19.18
N ALA A 284 4.88 -8.02 -17.91
CA ALA A 284 5.92 -8.99 -17.57
C ALA A 284 5.60 -10.41 -18.07
N SER A 285 4.34 -10.85 -17.98
CA SER A 285 3.90 -12.15 -18.44
C SER A 285 4.03 -12.32 -19.97
N LYS A 286 3.93 -11.22 -20.72
CA LYS A 286 4.11 -11.17 -22.17
C LYS A 286 5.58 -10.99 -22.60
N GLY A 287 6.50 -10.84 -21.64
CA GLY A 287 7.92 -10.58 -21.93
C GLY A 287 8.21 -9.14 -22.39
N GLU A 288 7.28 -8.21 -22.17
CA GLU A 288 7.46 -6.80 -22.48
C GLU A 288 8.50 -6.16 -21.53
N LYS A 289 9.14 -5.09 -21.99
CA LYS A 289 10.07 -4.32 -21.14
C LYS A 289 9.27 -3.57 -20.08
N ILE A 290 9.65 -3.75 -18.82
CA ILE A 290 9.07 -3.08 -17.65
C ILE A 290 10.16 -2.41 -16.81
N GLU A 291 9.79 -1.42 -16.01
CA GLU A 291 10.65 -0.86 -14.99
C GLU A 291 10.79 -1.81 -13.81
N THR A 292 11.99 -1.90 -13.24
CA THR A 292 12.26 -2.79 -12.10
C THR A 292 11.82 -2.19 -10.77
N PHE A 293 11.70 -0.84 -10.71
CA PHE A 293 11.24 -0.11 -9.54
C PHE A 293 10.37 1.09 -9.95
N VAL A 294 9.24 1.28 -9.27
CA VAL A 294 8.32 2.40 -9.49
C VAL A 294 7.96 3.00 -8.13
N ASP A 295 8.33 4.26 -7.92
CA ASP A 295 7.83 5.03 -6.77
C ASP A 295 6.43 5.55 -7.07
N THR A 296 5.47 5.17 -6.22
CA THR A 296 4.08 5.64 -6.33
C THR A 296 3.84 6.96 -5.58
N GLY A 297 4.81 7.41 -4.81
CA GLY A 297 4.81 8.68 -4.09
C GLY A 297 4.01 8.69 -2.79
N ALA A 298 4.20 9.75 -2.02
CA ALA A 298 3.40 10.10 -0.83
C ALA A 298 3.29 11.61 -0.69
N ASN A 299 2.19 12.10 -0.12
CA ASN A 299 1.93 13.53 0.06
C ASN A 299 1.51 13.82 1.50
N LEU A 300 2.03 14.90 2.09
CA LEU A 300 1.51 15.42 3.34
C LEU A 300 0.23 16.21 3.05
N ILE A 301 -0.86 15.75 3.63
CA ILE A 301 -2.15 16.42 3.55
C ILE A 301 -2.50 16.97 4.94
N THR A 302 -2.81 18.27 4.97
CA THR A 302 -3.23 19.03 6.15
C THR A 302 -4.56 19.74 5.87
N THR A 303 -5.13 20.40 6.83
CA THR A 303 -6.34 21.24 6.61
C THR A 303 -6.15 22.33 5.56
N ALA A 304 -4.90 22.76 5.33
CA ALA A 304 -4.60 23.82 4.35
C ALA A 304 -4.75 23.35 2.89
N ASN A 305 -4.43 22.08 2.60
CA ASN A 305 -4.42 21.53 1.24
C ASN A 305 -5.40 20.35 1.02
N MET A 306 -6.16 19.92 2.04
CA MET A 306 -7.06 18.76 1.93
C MET A 306 -8.17 18.92 0.88
N LYS A 307 -8.45 20.14 0.44
CA LYS A 307 -9.46 20.46 -0.59
C LYS A 307 -8.88 20.55 -2.01
N GLU A 308 -7.57 20.43 -2.17
CA GLU A 308 -6.95 20.40 -3.48
C GLU A 308 -7.35 19.13 -4.25
N PRO A 309 -7.46 19.18 -5.59
CA PRO A 309 -7.97 18.04 -6.38
C PRO A 309 -7.25 16.73 -6.09
N ARG A 310 -5.92 16.75 -6.02
CA ARG A 310 -5.13 15.54 -5.74
C ARG A 310 -5.32 15.04 -4.31
N SER A 311 -5.41 15.94 -3.34
CA SER A 311 -5.67 15.59 -1.95
C SER A 311 -7.05 14.94 -1.78
N VAL A 312 -8.08 15.49 -2.43
CA VAL A 312 -9.44 14.91 -2.41
C VAL A 312 -9.44 13.50 -3.01
N GLU A 313 -8.74 13.29 -4.13
CA GLU A 313 -8.61 11.98 -4.76
C GLU A 313 -7.96 10.96 -3.82
N LEU A 314 -6.88 11.34 -3.13
CA LEU A 314 -6.14 10.48 -2.20
C LEU A 314 -6.89 10.22 -0.89
N LEU A 315 -7.62 11.22 -0.37
CA LEU A 315 -8.36 11.10 0.89
C LEU A 315 -9.68 10.33 0.76
N SER A 316 -10.27 10.30 -0.44
CA SER A 316 -11.56 9.67 -0.69
C SER A 316 -11.53 8.81 -1.96
N PRO A 317 -10.66 7.80 -2.02
CA PRO A 317 -10.55 6.95 -3.20
C PRO A 317 -11.82 6.12 -3.40
N LYS A 318 -12.21 5.93 -4.67
CA LYS A 318 -13.38 5.11 -5.02
C LYS A 318 -13.02 3.62 -4.91
N VAL A 319 -13.57 2.94 -3.93
CA VAL A 319 -13.34 1.49 -3.70
C VAL A 319 -14.44 0.57 -4.28
N LYS A 320 -15.52 1.15 -4.82
CA LYS A 320 -16.66 0.42 -5.42
C LYS A 320 -16.67 0.52 -6.93
#